data_d938b2304a247f6dd83d0a147e10bea9
#
_entry.id   d938b2304a247f6dd83d0a147e10bea9
#
_cell.length_a   1.000
_cell.length_b   1.000
_cell.length_c   1.000
_cell.angle_alpha   90.00
_cell.angle_beta   90.00
_cell.angle_gamma   90.00
#
_symmetry.space_group_name_H-M   'P 1'
#
loop_
_entity.id
_entity.type
_entity.pdbx_description
1 polymer ?
#
loop_
_entity_poly.entity_id
_entity_poly.type
_entity_poly.pdbx_seq_one_letter_code
_entity_poly.pdbx_strand_id
1 'polypeptide(L)' 'MMTPRVWADFNNRDEQNRVRLNTHGSLEGLSKLPQIEPGTVITVCDDEVEVDVSLERDGSIWVGVMISDYRDATAEND' A
#
# COMPACT_ATOMS: atom_id res chain seq x y z
N MET A 1 -8.48 -14.49 7.39
CA MET A 1 -8.84 -13.53 6.35
C MET A 1 -7.58 -12.87 5.82
N MET A 2 -7.48 -12.77 4.52
CA MET A 2 -6.25 -12.24 3.92
C MET A 2 -6.34 -10.72 3.76
N THR A 3 -5.22 -10.07 4.04
CA THR A 3 -5.11 -8.63 3.82
C THR A 3 -5.01 -8.37 2.33
N PRO A 4 -5.78 -7.41 1.79
CA PRO A 4 -5.66 -7.08 0.36
C PRO A 4 -4.25 -6.62 0.02
N ARG A 5 -3.81 -6.93 -1.20
CA ARG A 5 -2.49 -6.54 -1.68
C ARG A 5 -2.66 -5.59 -2.85
N VAL A 6 -1.92 -4.49 -2.81
CA VAL A 6 -1.98 -3.44 -3.83
C VAL A 6 -0.55 -3.09 -4.23
N TRP A 7 -0.30 -3.00 -5.53
CA TRP A 7 1.01 -2.61 -6.02
C TRP A 7 1.31 -1.16 -5.64
N ALA A 8 2.56 -0.89 -5.27
CA ALA A 8 2.97 0.45 -4.91
C ALA A 8 4.41 0.69 -5.35
N ASP A 9 4.72 1.96 -5.63
CA ASP A 9 6.07 2.38 -5.95
C ASP A 9 6.68 2.95 -4.67
N PHE A 10 7.60 2.22 -4.07
CA PHE A 10 8.19 2.64 -2.80
C PHE A 10 9.12 3.84 -2.93
N ASN A 11 9.42 4.26 -4.16
CA ASN A 11 10.13 5.51 -4.37
C ASN A 11 9.20 6.72 -4.35
N ASN A 12 7.90 6.50 -4.40
CA ASN A 12 6.91 7.58 -4.43
C ASN A 12 6.38 7.82 -3.03
N ARG A 13 7.20 8.46 -2.18
CA ARG A 13 6.84 8.72 -0.79
C ARG A 13 6.81 10.22 -0.55
N ASP A 14 6.02 10.64 0.42
CA ASP A 14 5.91 12.05 0.77
C ASP A 14 6.93 12.41 1.86
N GLU A 15 6.87 13.65 2.32
CA GLU A 15 7.83 14.14 3.31
C GLU A 15 7.71 13.43 4.65
N GLN A 16 6.56 12.82 4.91
CA GLN A 16 6.32 12.08 6.14
C GLN A 16 6.57 10.60 5.97
N ASN A 17 7.21 10.24 4.86
CA ASN A 17 7.55 8.85 4.54
C ASN A 17 6.33 7.96 4.35
N ARG A 18 5.20 8.54 3.95
CA ARG A 18 4.01 7.77 3.59
C ARG A 18 4.09 7.44 2.11
N VAL A 19 3.66 6.23 1.75
CA VAL A 19 3.68 5.79 0.36
C VAL A 19 2.48 6.40 -0.36
N ARG A 20 2.74 7.19 -1.39
CA ARG A 20 1.65 7.75 -2.19
C ARG A 20 1.07 6.67 -3.09
N LEU A 21 -0.25 6.52 -3.06
CA LEU A 21 -0.92 5.46 -3.81
C LEU A 21 -1.65 6.06 -5.00
N ASN A 22 -0.93 6.89 -5.75
CA ASN A 22 -1.50 7.60 -6.89
C ASN A 22 -0.92 7.18 -8.23
N THR A 23 -0.12 6.10 -8.26
CA THR A 23 0.33 5.55 -9.53
C THR A 23 -0.79 4.75 -10.16
N HIS A 24 -0.67 4.47 -11.45
CA HIS A 24 -1.70 3.71 -12.17
C HIS A 24 -1.95 2.34 -11.50
N GLY A 25 -0.88 1.63 -11.17
CA GLY A 25 -1.02 0.32 -10.54
C GLY A 25 -1.68 0.39 -9.17
N SER A 26 -1.33 1.42 -8.38
CA SER A 26 -1.95 1.59 -7.06
C SER A 26 -3.42 1.91 -7.20
N LEU A 27 -3.77 2.83 -8.11
CA LEU A 27 -5.18 3.20 -8.29
C LEU A 27 -6.00 2.03 -8.76
N GLU A 28 -5.46 1.24 -9.68
CA GLU A 28 -6.16 0.07 -10.16
C GLU A 28 -6.40 -0.93 -9.03
N GLY A 29 -5.39 -1.18 -8.22
CA GLY A 29 -5.52 -2.09 -7.10
C GLY A 29 -6.54 -1.63 -6.09
N LEU A 30 -6.50 -0.33 -5.74
CA LEU A 30 -7.47 0.21 -4.79
C LEU A 30 -8.89 0.14 -5.30
N SER A 31 -9.07 0.31 -6.61
CA SER A 31 -10.42 0.28 -7.20
C SER A 31 -11.08 -1.08 -7.11
N LYS A 32 -10.30 -2.13 -6.89
CA LYS A 32 -10.83 -3.48 -6.78
C LYS A 32 -11.27 -3.85 -5.37
N LEU A 33 -10.97 -2.99 -4.41
CA LEU A 33 -11.34 -3.25 -3.02
C LEU A 33 -12.80 -2.83 -2.82
N PRO A 34 -13.55 -3.60 -2.03
CA PRO A 34 -14.98 -3.32 -1.88
C PRO A 34 -15.25 -2.01 -1.19
N GLN A 35 -14.40 -1.61 -0.25
CA GLN A 35 -14.61 -0.38 0.48
C GLN A 35 -13.33 -0.01 1.18
N ILE A 36 -12.91 1.23 1.04
CA ILE A 36 -11.74 1.73 1.74
C ILE A 36 -12.08 3.04 2.41
N GLU A 37 -11.43 3.28 3.56
CA GLU A 37 -11.63 4.50 4.33
C GLU A 37 -10.37 4.74 5.15
N PRO A 38 -10.23 5.91 5.74
CA PRO A 38 -9.06 6.16 6.59
C PRO A 38 -8.96 5.11 7.68
N GLY A 39 -7.77 4.55 7.83
CA GLY A 39 -7.52 3.50 8.81
C GLY A 39 -7.64 2.09 8.28
N THR A 40 -8.13 1.91 7.06
CA THR A 40 -8.16 0.58 6.44
C THR A 40 -6.72 0.08 6.26
N VAL A 41 -6.47 -1.16 6.67
CA VAL A 41 -5.14 -1.76 6.56
C VAL A 41 -5.06 -2.61 5.32
N ILE A 42 -4.04 -2.37 4.50
CA ILE A 42 -3.75 -3.19 3.33
C ILE A 42 -2.26 -3.49 3.30
N THR A 43 -1.88 -4.44 2.46
CA THR A 43 -0.46 -4.71 2.18
C THR A 43 -0.13 -4.06 0.85
N VAL A 44 0.90 -3.23 0.82
CA VAL A 44 1.41 -2.69 -0.44
C VAL A 44 2.70 -3.40 -0.77
N CYS A 45 2.93 -3.64 -2.05
CA CYS A 45 4.08 -4.42 -2.47
C CYS A 45 4.56 -4.02 -3.85
N ASP A 46 5.85 -4.24 -4.08
CA ASP A 46 6.40 -4.21 -5.43
C ASP A 46 6.96 -5.59 -5.74
N ASP A 47 7.89 -5.69 -6.68
CA ASP A 47 8.43 -6.98 -7.07
C ASP A 47 9.36 -7.59 -6.01
N GLU A 48 9.83 -6.80 -5.06
CA GLU A 48 10.86 -7.23 -4.14
C GLU A 48 10.41 -7.26 -2.68
N VAL A 49 9.63 -6.28 -2.26
CA VAL A 49 9.27 -6.14 -0.85
C VAL A 49 7.79 -5.85 -0.69
N GLU A 50 7.32 -6.07 0.51
CA GLU A 50 5.95 -5.71 0.88
C GLU A 50 5.94 -5.16 2.29
N VAL A 51 4.93 -4.37 2.60
CA VAL A 51 4.77 -3.76 3.91
C VAL A 51 3.30 -3.50 4.15
N ASP A 52 2.87 -3.63 5.40
CA ASP A 52 1.49 -3.30 5.76
C ASP A 52 1.38 -1.81 6.02
N VAL A 53 0.30 -1.22 5.54
CA VAL A 53 0.05 0.21 5.72
C VAL A 53 -1.38 0.43 6.16
N SER A 54 -1.56 1.55 6.87
CA SER A 54 -2.88 2.07 7.20
C SER A 54 -3.18 3.19 6.22
N LEU A 55 -4.30 3.13 5.55
CA LEU A 55 -4.67 4.11 4.54
C LEU A 55 -5.06 5.43 5.17
N GLU A 56 -4.60 6.53 4.58
CA GLU A 56 -4.97 7.88 4.97
C GLU A 56 -5.25 8.69 3.72
N ARG A 57 -6.07 9.73 3.87
CA ARG A 57 -6.30 10.65 2.75
C ARG A 57 -5.37 11.84 2.87
N ASP A 58 -4.77 12.22 1.75
CA ASP A 58 -3.97 13.43 1.66
C ASP A 58 -4.48 14.21 0.46
N GLY A 59 -5.42 15.11 0.74
CA GLY A 59 -6.09 15.82 -0.35
C GLY A 59 -6.91 14.85 -1.19
N SER A 60 -6.57 14.76 -2.47
CA SER A 60 -7.32 13.94 -3.41
C SER A 60 -6.73 12.53 -3.58
N ILE A 61 -5.64 12.21 -2.89
CA ILE A 61 -5.02 10.90 -3.06
C ILE A 61 -5.02 10.13 -1.76
N TRP A 62 -4.87 8.82 -1.89
CA TRP A 62 -4.62 7.94 -0.76
C TRP A 62 -3.13 7.79 -0.54
N VAL A 63 -2.74 7.74 0.73
CA VAL A 63 -1.36 7.42 1.11
C VAL A 63 -1.39 6.29 2.12
N GLY A 64 -0.30 5.53 2.19
CA GLY A 64 -0.17 4.43 3.13
C GLY A 64 0.85 4.77 4.20
N VAL A 65 0.40 4.77 5.45
CA VAL A 65 1.28 4.94 6.60
C VAL A 65 1.81 3.57 6.98
N MET A 66 3.11 3.38 6.91
CA MET A 66 3.71 2.07 7.18
C MET A 66 3.53 1.70 8.63
N ILE A 67 2.97 0.52 8.88
CA ILE A 67 2.71 0.01 10.24
C ILE A 67 3.44 -1.30 10.51
N SER A 68 4.25 -1.76 9.58
CA SER A 68 5.08 -2.95 9.78
C SER A 68 6.44 -2.70 9.17
N ASP A 69 7.38 -3.60 9.43
CA ASP A 69 8.66 -3.58 8.74
C ASP A 69 8.50 -4.18 7.34
N TYR A 70 9.46 -3.87 6.47
CA TYR A 70 9.47 -4.47 5.14
C TYR A 70 9.69 -5.98 5.25
N ARG A 71 8.99 -6.70 4.38
CA ARG A 71 9.15 -8.13 4.24
C ARG A 71 9.51 -8.43 2.80
N ASP A 72 10.14 -9.58 2.59
CA ASP A 72 10.45 -10.04 1.24
C ASP A 72 9.15 -10.54 0.60
N ALA A 73 8.74 -9.90 -0.48
CA ALA A 73 7.48 -10.23 -1.13
C ALA A 73 7.49 -11.61 -1.75
N THR A 74 8.67 -12.18 -2.00
CA THR A 74 8.76 -13.49 -2.65
C THR A 74 8.91 -14.62 -1.64
N ALA A 75 9.10 -14.32 -0.35
CA ALA A 75 9.43 -15.34 0.64
C ALA A 75 8.26 -16.29 0.91
N GLU A 76 7.08 -15.86 0.67
CA GLU A 76 5.90 -16.65 1.00
C GLU A 76 5.67 -17.82 0.07
N ASN A 77 6.44 -17.91 -1.00
CA ASN A 77 6.25 -18.94 -1.99
C ASN A 77 6.97 -20.25 -1.66
N ASP A 78 7.57 -20.31 -0.55
CA ASP A 78 8.30 -21.52 -0.14
C ASP A 78 7.40 -22.68 0.16
#